data_eed96085ff3be7edd217b585336aa559
#
_entry.id   eed96085ff3be7edd217b585336aa559
#
_cell.length_a   1.000
_cell.length_b   1.000
_cell.length_c   1.000
_cell.angle_alpha   90.00
_cell.angle_beta   90.00
_cell.angle_gamma   90.00
#
_symmetry.space_group_name_H-M   'P 1'
#
loop_
_entity.id
_entity.type
_entity.pdbx_description
1 polymer ?
#
loop_
_entity_poly.entity_id
_entity_poly.type
_entity_poly.pdbx_seq_one_letter_code
_entity_poly.pdbx_strand_id
1 'polypeptide(L)'
;MASVATEQTGLTRVAVSRRIKKLADSGYLQRHGTGTRQTYSLGDKRFWLGLQQRESILQRGGEMAVWEQRLAPLLTDLKPNVKSLVNTAFTEMLNNALDHSNGLQVLMGMHLEGGQLQMVVADDGEGIFCKIAESAHLFDERLAILELAKGKFTTAAQGHSGMGIFVSSRMMDGFAIESCGLRFDPNEASTPLARFDWIDVNAALKPSQVQ
;
A
#
# COMPACT_ATOMS: atom_id res chain seq x y z
N MET A 1 -28.03 -6.28 0.57
CA MET A 1 -26.61 -6.65 0.37
C MET A 1 -26.44 -7.92 -0.45
N ALA A 2 -26.98 -9.10 -0.06
CA ALA A 2 -26.76 -10.34 -0.80
C ALA A 2 -27.21 -10.32 -2.27
N SER A 3 -28.31 -9.63 -2.61
CA SER A 3 -28.77 -9.47 -4.00
C SER A 3 -27.80 -8.68 -4.87
N VAL A 4 -27.30 -7.55 -4.35
CA VAL A 4 -26.31 -6.71 -5.05
C VAL A 4 -25.00 -7.47 -5.24
N ALA A 5 -24.52 -8.16 -4.21
CA ALA A 5 -23.31 -8.97 -4.31
C ALA A 5 -23.47 -10.16 -5.27
N THR A 6 -24.67 -10.76 -5.37
CA THR A 6 -24.97 -11.82 -6.34
C THR A 6 -24.85 -11.27 -7.77
N GLU A 7 -25.41 -10.11 -8.03
CA GLU A 7 -25.36 -9.44 -9.33
C GLU A 7 -23.92 -9.07 -9.73
N GLN A 8 -23.16 -8.51 -8.80
CA GLN A 8 -21.79 -8.08 -9.06
C GLN A 8 -20.77 -9.23 -9.19
N THR A 9 -21.00 -10.35 -8.49
CA THR A 9 -20.01 -11.45 -8.43
C THR A 9 -20.38 -12.63 -9.31
N GLY A 10 -21.59 -12.71 -9.85
CA GLY A 10 -22.10 -13.87 -10.59
C GLY A 10 -22.29 -15.13 -9.73
N LEU A 11 -22.12 -15.04 -8.42
CA LEU A 11 -22.25 -16.17 -7.49
C LEU A 11 -23.71 -16.40 -7.11
N THR A 12 -24.04 -17.65 -6.76
CA THR A 12 -25.36 -17.96 -6.22
C THR A 12 -25.61 -17.26 -4.87
N ARG A 13 -26.86 -16.95 -4.57
CA ARG A 13 -27.25 -16.31 -3.29
C ARG A 13 -26.76 -17.10 -2.06
N VAL A 14 -26.75 -18.42 -2.14
CA VAL A 14 -26.24 -19.29 -1.07
C VAL A 14 -24.74 -19.12 -0.89
N ALA A 15 -23.97 -19.09 -1.98
CA ALA A 15 -22.53 -18.86 -1.95
C ALA A 15 -22.18 -17.47 -1.39
N VAL A 16 -22.90 -16.42 -1.82
CA VAL A 16 -22.76 -15.05 -1.31
C VAL A 16 -23.05 -15.01 0.19
N SER A 17 -24.18 -15.60 0.65
CA SER A 17 -24.54 -15.63 2.08
C SER A 17 -23.49 -16.32 2.92
N ARG A 18 -22.94 -17.45 2.43
CA ARG A 18 -21.85 -18.16 3.12
C ARG A 18 -20.58 -17.31 3.25
N ARG A 19 -20.20 -16.59 2.17
CA ARG A 19 -19.05 -15.69 2.20
C ARG A 19 -19.24 -14.51 3.14
N ILE A 20 -20.41 -13.87 3.11
CA ILE A 20 -20.76 -12.78 4.02
C ILE A 20 -20.67 -13.24 5.47
N LYS A 21 -21.23 -14.45 5.79
CA LYS A 21 -21.12 -15.02 7.13
C LYS A 21 -19.66 -15.21 7.53
N LYS A 22 -18.84 -15.83 6.66
CA LYS A 22 -17.41 -16.04 6.92
C LYS A 22 -16.68 -14.71 7.17
N LEU A 23 -16.95 -13.67 6.39
CA LEU A 23 -16.36 -12.34 6.57
C LEU A 23 -16.78 -11.70 7.90
N ALA A 24 -18.04 -11.89 8.32
CA ALA A 24 -18.52 -11.39 9.60
C ALA A 24 -17.89 -12.16 10.78
N ASP A 25 -17.82 -13.47 10.68
CA ASP A 25 -17.22 -14.33 11.71
C ASP A 25 -15.70 -14.08 11.86
N SER A 26 -15.05 -13.60 10.79
CA SER A 26 -13.61 -13.25 10.77
C SER A 26 -13.33 -11.77 11.07
N GLY A 27 -14.32 -10.95 11.40
CA GLY A 27 -14.16 -9.54 11.78
C GLY A 27 -14.03 -8.54 10.62
N TYR A 28 -14.15 -8.97 9.36
CA TYR A 28 -14.16 -8.07 8.20
C TYR A 28 -15.48 -7.33 8.02
N LEU A 29 -16.56 -7.90 8.52
CA LEU A 29 -17.89 -7.27 8.53
C LEU A 29 -18.45 -7.28 9.94
N GLN A 30 -19.09 -6.18 10.33
CA GLN A 30 -19.89 -6.08 11.54
C GLN A 30 -21.36 -6.25 11.18
N ARG A 31 -22.05 -7.15 11.89
CA ARG A 31 -23.46 -7.46 11.67
C ARG A 31 -24.35 -6.58 12.55
N HIS A 32 -25.40 -6.02 11.97
CA HIS A 32 -26.41 -5.23 12.68
C HIS A 32 -27.79 -5.80 12.44
N GLY A 33 -28.64 -5.86 13.47
CA GLY A 33 -29.98 -6.40 13.40
C GLY A 33 -30.03 -7.91 13.30
N THR A 34 -31.25 -8.44 13.16
CA THR A 34 -31.53 -9.87 13.08
C THR A 34 -32.54 -10.21 11.98
N GLY A 35 -32.51 -11.45 11.51
CA GLY A 35 -33.47 -11.96 10.51
C GLY A 35 -33.41 -11.22 9.18
N THR A 36 -34.56 -10.84 8.63
CA THR A 36 -34.69 -10.18 7.32
C THR A 36 -34.22 -8.74 7.28
N ARG A 37 -34.09 -8.09 8.43
CA ARG A 37 -33.62 -6.69 8.59
C ARG A 37 -32.12 -6.60 8.85
N GLN A 38 -31.39 -7.67 8.66
CA GLN A 38 -29.96 -7.74 8.89
C GLN A 38 -29.18 -6.86 7.89
N THR A 39 -28.32 -5.98 8.43
CA THR A 39 -27.39 -5.14 7.64
C THR A 39 -25.96 -5.41 8.08
N TYR A 40 -25.01 -4.92 7.30
CA TYR A 40 -23.58 -5.09 7.57
C TYR A 40 -22.86 -3.77 7.30
N SER A 41 -21.91 -3.44 8.16
CA SER A 41 -20.90 -2.40 7.96
C SER A 41 -19.52 -3.02 7.84
N LEU A 42 -18.51 -2.20 7.56
CA LEU A 42 -17.11 -2.63 7.68
C LEU A 42 -16.83 -3.02 9.14
N GLY A 43 -16.09 -4.09 9.31
CA GLY A 43 -15.61 -4.55 10.61
C GLY A 43 -14.29 -3.89 11.02
N ASP A 44 -13.70 -4.38 12.10
CA ASP A 44 -12.40 -3.90 12.63
C ASP A 44 -11.23 -4.35 11.77
N LYS A 45 -11.39 -5.46 11.04
CA LYS A 45 -10.41 -5.94 10.07
C LYS A 45 -10.73 -5.44 8.68
N ARG A 46 -9.73 -4.88 8.02
CA ARG A 46 -9.84 -4.41 6.63
C ARG A 46 -8.59 -4.78 5.88
N PHE A 47 -8.78 -5.26 4.68
CA PHE A 47 -7.69 -5.68 3.83
C PHE A 47 -7.98 -5.34 2.38
N TRP A 48 -6.98 -4.84 1.71
CA TRP A 48 -6.97 -4.65 0.27
C TRP A 48 -5.59 -4.94 -0.28
N LEU A 49 -5.53 -5.60 -1.41
CA LEU A 49 -4.32 -5.87 -2.17
C LEU A 49 -4.63 -5.71 -3.65
N GLY A 50 -3.76 -5.04 -4.38
CA GLY A 50 -3.87 -4.84 -5.82
C GLY A 50 -2.52 -4.87 -6.50
N LEU A 51 -2.41 -5.66 -7.57
CA LEU A 51 -1.30 -5.61 -8.51
C LEU A 51 -1.82 -4.96 -9.79
N GLN A 52 -1.19 -3.89 -10.24
CA GLN A 52 -1.62 -3.14 -11.41
C GLN A 52 -0.44 -2.76 -12.31
N GLN A 53 -0.73 -2.66 -13.61
CA GLN A 53 0.24 -2.08 -14.55
C GLN A 53 0.39 -0.59 -14.26
N ARG A 54 1.62 -0.10 -14.18
CA ARG A 54 1.97 1.30 -13.96
C ARG A 54 1.20 2.24 -14.90
N GLU A 55 1.23 1.94 -16.19
CA GLU A 55 0.54 2.72 -17.22
C GLU A 55 -0.99 2.78 -16.97
N SER A 56 -1.60 1.70 -16.53
CA SER A 56 -3.03 1.67 -16.18
C SER A 56 -3.37 2.56 -14.99
N ILE A 57 -2.47 2.70 -14.01
CA ILE A 57 -2.65 3.61 -12.87
C ILE A 57 -2.62 5.05 -13.38
N LEU A 58 -1.60 5.40 -14.18
CA LEU A 58 -1.43 6.76 -14.74
C LEU A 58 -2.63 7.18 -15.58
N GLN A 59 -3.11 6.32 -16.48
CA GLN A 59 -4.27 6.61 -17.34
C GLN A 59 -5.59 6.80 -16.56
N ARG A 60 -5.69 6.23 -15.35
CA ARG A 60 -6.89 6.33 -14.51
C ARG A 60 -6.85 7.46 -13.49
N GLY A 61 -5.86 8.33 -13.54
CA GLY A 61 -5.74 9.49 -12.65
C GLY A 61 -4.70 9.34 -11.53
N GLY A 62 -3.74 8.41 -11.71
CA GLY A 62 -2.59 8.28 -10.84
C GLY A 62 -2.91 7.81 -9.41
N GLU A 63 -2.06 8.22 -8.49
CA GLU A 63 -2.09 7.84 -7.07
C GLU A 63 -3.37 8.31 -6.35
N MET A 64 -3.87 9.50 -6.69
CA MET A 64 -5.08 10.04 -6.08
C MET A 64 -6.30 9.21 -6.43
N ALA A 65 -6.41 8.74 -7.67
CA ALA A 65 -7.52 7.87 -8.07
C ALA A 65 -7.46 6.51 -7.36
N VAL A 66 -6.27 5.95 -7.14
CA VAL A 66 -6.12 4.72 -6.34
C VAL A 66 -6.54 4.96 -4.90
N TRP A 67 -6.09 6.07 -4.30
CA TRP A 67 -6.49 6.45 -2.95
C TRP A 67 -8.01 6.56 -2.81
N GLU A 68 -8.64 7.39 -3.63
CA GLU A 68 -10.07 7.67 -3.53
C GLU A 68 -10.95 6.44 -3.80
N GLN A 69 -10.56 5.61 -4.76
CA GLN A 69 -11.37 4.45 -5.18
C GLN A 69 -11.13 3.20 -4.35
N ARG A 70 -9.95 3.04 -3.73
CA ARG A 70 -9.55 1.79 -3.08
C ARG A 70 -9.34 1.91 -1.57
N LEU A 71 -8.58 2.91 -1.10
CA LEU A 71 -8.21 3.01 0.31
C LEU A 71 -9.17 3.88 1.11
N ALA A 72 -9.48 5.08 0.62
CA ALA A 72 -10.32 6.02 1.34
C ALA A 72 -11.70 5.45 1.78
N PRO A 73 -12.38 4.61 0.97
CA PRO A 73 -13.63 3.98 1.39
C PRO A 73 -13.46 2.96 2.54
N LEU A 74 -12.28 2.38 2.68
CA LEU A 74 -11.96 1.45 3.76
C LEU A 74 -11.57 2.15 5.08
N LEU A 75 -11.31 3.45 5.05
CA LEU A 75 -10.77 4.25 6.15
C LEU A 75 -11.72 5.39 6.57
N THR A 76 -13.02 5.18 6.43
CA THR A 76 -14.06 6.22 6.67
C THR A 76 -14.19 6.62 8.12
N ASP A 77 -13.88 5.73 9.04
CA ASP A 77 -14.00 5.89 10.50
C ASP A 77 -12.70 6.33 11.19
N LEU A 78 -11.60 6.46 10.45
CA LEU A 78 -10.37 7.03 10.98
C LEU A 78 -10.54 8.53 11.26
N LYS A 79 -9.86 9.01 12.30
CA LYS A 79 -9.78 10.45 12.59
C LYS A 79 -9.25 11.21 11.36
N PRO A 80 -9.78 12.40 11.03
CA PRO A 80 -9.40 13.13 9.82
C PRO A 80 -7.89 13.39 9.68
N ASN A 81 -7.21 13.72 10.79
CA ASN A 81 -5.76 13.91 10.82
C ASN A 81 -4.99 12.62 10.49
N VAL A 82 -5.40 11.47 11.04
CA VAL A 82 -4.79 10.18 10.74
C VAL A 82 -5.03 9.82 9.27
N LYS A 83 -6.26 9.98 8.79
CA LYS A 83 -6.59 9.72 7.38
C LYS A 83 -5.78 10.58 6.42
N SER A 84 -5.59 11.88 6.73
CA SER A 84 -4.75 12.78 5.93
C SER A 84 -3.29 12.32 5.90
N LEU A 85 -2.76 11.90 7.04
CA LEU A 85 -1.40 11.41 7.19
C LEU A 85 -1.17 10.13 6.37
N VAL A 86 -2.09 9.19 6.47
CA VAL A 86 -2.08 7.93 5.71
C VAL A 86 -2.18 8.20 4.21
N ASN A 87 -3.05 9.14 3.79
CA ASN A 87 -3.17 9.56 2.40
C ASN A 87 -1.83 10.08 1.88
N THR A 88 -1.22 11.06 2.58
CA THR A 88 0.07 11.63 2.18
C THR A 88 1.13 10.56 2.04
N ALA A 89 1.29 9.69 3.05
CA ALA A 89 2.32 8.65 2.99
C ALA A 89 2.09 7.65 1.85
N PHE A 90 0.85 7.23 1.63
CA PHE A 90 0.52 6.30 0.55
C PHE A 90 0.76 6.92 -0.82
N THR A 91 0.25 8.13 -1.06
CA THR A 91 0.37 8.79 -2.35
C THR A 91 1.82 9.15 -2.68
N GLU A 92 2.62 9.59 -1.72
CA GLU A 92 4.05 9.83 -1.90
C GLU A 92 4.82 8.56 -2.28
N MET A 93 4.55 7.43 -1.60
CA MET A 93 5.20 6.16 -1.93
C MET A 93 4.75 5.64 -3.30
N LEU A 94 3.47 5.78 -3.64
CA LEU A 94 2.97 5.39 -4.95
C LEU A 94 3.52 6.28 -6.06
N ASN A 95 3.63 7.59 -5.85
CA ASN A 95 4.29 8.49 -6.79
C ASN A 95 5.74 8.10 -7.05
N ASN A 96 6.48 7.75 -6.00
CA ASN A 96 7.86 7.28 -6.17
C ASN A 96 7.91 6.04 -7.08
N ALA A 97 7.00 5.10 -6.91
CA ALA A 97 6.91 3.93 -7.77
C ALA A 97 6.50 4.29 -9.22
N LEU A 98 5.57 5.23 -9.39
CA LEU A 98 5.07 5.63 -10.71
C LEU A 98 6.09 6.46 -11.50
N ASP A 99 6.77 7.41 -10.84
CA ASP A 99 7.58 8.41 -11.53
C ASP A 99 9.06 8.02 -11.62
N HIS A 100 9.52 7.18 -10.67
CA HIS A 100 10.95 6.96 -10.51
C HIS A 100 11.40 5.50 -10.63
N SER A 101 10.51 4.52 -10.60
CA SER A 101 10.96 3.11 -10.61
C SER A 101 11.38 2.59 -11.98
N ASN A 102 10.85 3.14 -13.06
CA ASN A 102 10.90 2.58 -14.41
C ASN A 102 10.31 1.15 -14.50
N GLY A 103 9.61 0.69 -13.45
CA GLY A 103 8.94 -0.59 -13.42
C GLY A 103 7.68 -0.64 -14.28
N LEU A 104 7.22 -1.85 -14.57
CA LEU A 104 6.00 -2.10 -15.32
C LEU A 104 4.80 -2.33 -14.42
N GLN A 105 5.01 -2.85 -13.22
CA GLN A 105 3.96 -3.26 -12.30
C GLN A 105 4.16 -2.65 -10.92
N VAL A 106 3.05 -2.34 -10.27
CA VAL A 106 3.03 -1.85 -8.89
C VAL A 106 2.08 -2.72 -8.07
N LEU A 107 2.60 -3.28 -6.99
CA LEU A 107 1.83 -3.94 -5.94
C LEU A 107 1.52 -2.92 -4.85
N MET A 108 0.27 -2.83 -4.47
CA MET A 108 -0.20 -1.94 -3.42
C MET A 108 -1.06 -2.73 -2.44
N GLY A 109 -0.92 -2.47 -1.16
CA GLY A 109 -1.72 -3.16 -0.16
C GLY A 109 -1.96 -2.34 1.09
N MET A 110 -3.03 -2.72 1.81
CA MET A 110 -3.40 -2.15 3.09
C MET A 110 -4.01 -3.25 3.97
N HIS A 111 -3.62 -3.25 5.23
CA HIS A 111 -4.20 -4.09 6.26
C HIS A 111 -4.46 -3.25 7.52
N LEU A 112 -5.69 -3.27 8.00
CA LEU A 112 -6.10 -2.66 9.27
C LEU A 112 -6.64 -3.76 10.19
N GLU A 113 -6.05 -3.89 11.36
CA GLU A 113 -6.49 -4.83 12.41
C GLU A 113 -6.05 -4.31 13.79
N GLY A 114 -6.93 -4.41 14.79
CA GLY A 114 -6.62 -4.01 16.16
C GLY A 114 -6.16 -2.54 16.33
N GLY A 115 -6.62 -1.65 15.46
CA GLY A 115 -6.23 -0.24 15.45
C GLY A 115 -4.86 0.04 14.81
N GLN A 116 -4.18 -0.99 14.31
CA GLN A 116 -2.92 -0.87 13.57
C GLN A 116 -3.18 -0.89 12.07
N LEU A 117 -2.70 0.14 11.37
CA LEU A 117 -2.75 0.24 9.93
C LEU A 117 -1.36 -0.01 9.34
N GLN A 118 -1.28 -0.96 8.43
CA GLN A 118 -0.09 -1.29 7.66
C GLN A 118 -0.37 -1.04 6.18
N MET A 119 0.61 -0.51 5.46
CA MET A 119 0.55 -0.31 4.02
C MET A 119 1.81 -0.84 3.35
N VAL A 120 1.68 -1.25 2.10
CA VAL A 120 2.80 -1.63 1.24
C VAL A 120 2.61 -1.01 -0.14
N VAL A 121 3.70 -0.51 -0.69
CA VAL A 121 3.84 -0.16 -2.10
C VAL A 121 5.14 -0.79 -2.56
N ALA A 122 5.09 -1.57 -3.63
CA ALA A 122 6.28 -2.19 -4.21
C ALA A 122 6.16 -2.19 -5.73
N ASP A 123 7.28 -2.03 -6.39
CA ASP A 123 7.39 -2.03 -7.86
C ASP A 123 8.45 -3.04 -8.32
N ASP A 124 8.43 -3.34 -9.61
CA ASP A 124 9.40 -4.23 -10.27
C ASP A 124 10.52 -3.45 -11.00
N GLY A 125 10.76 -2.21 -10.59
CA GLY A 125 11.73 -1.31 -11.25
C GLY A 125 13.17 -1.45 -10.75
N GLU A 126 13.95 -0.42 -11.06
CA GLU A 126 15.40 -0.37 -10.81
C GLU A 126 15.78 -0.33 -9.33
N GLY A 127 14.86 0.12 -8.49
CA GLY A 127 15.09 0.32 -7.07
C GLY A 127 15.72 1.67 -6.71
N ILE A 128 15.20 2.24 -5.62
CA ILE A 128 15.51 3.62 -5.22
C ILE A 128 16.98 3.82 -4.84
N PHE A 129 17.61 2.85 -4.14
CA PHE A 129 19.00 3.04 -3.71
C PHE A 129 19.97 2.95 -4.89
N CYS A 130 19.73 2.05 -5.86
CA CYS A 130 20.50 2.00 -7.10
C CYS A 130 20.40 3.31 -7.88
N LYS A 131 19.19 3.85 -8.00
CA LYS A 131 18.94 5.11 -8.72
C LYS A 131 19.59 6.33 -8.05
N ILE A 132 19.54 6.40 -6.72
CA ILE A 132 20.23 7.46 -5.96
C ILE A 132 21.74 7.35 -6.14
N ALA A 133 22.31 6.13 -6.04
CA ALA A 133 23.73 5.90 -6.20
C ALA A 133 24.23 6.34 -7.58
N GLU A 134 23.49 5.97 -8.64
CA GLU A 134 23.79 6.39 -10.01
C GLU A 134 23.71 7.90 -10.18
N SER A 135 22.60 8.52 -9.76
CA SER A 135 22.35 9.96 -9.93
C SER A 135 23.32 10.82 -9.12
N ALA A 136 23.77 10.37 -7.98
CA ALA A 136 24.73 11.07 -7.12
C ALA A 136 26.20 10.65 -7.39
N HIS A 137 26.43 9.79 -8.39
CA HIS A 137 27.76 9.25 -8.73
C HIS A 137 28.48 8.63 -7.52
N LEU A 138 27.71 7.87 -6.69
CA LEU A 138 28.26 7.23 -5.50
C LEU A 138 29.02 5.95 -5.90
N PHE A 139 30.16 5.73 -5.27
CA PHE A 139 30.96 4.52 -5.48
C PHE A 139 30.43 3.29 -4.71
N ASP A 140 29.50 3.51 -3.78
CA ASP A 140 28.89 2.47 -2.93
C ASP A 140 27.41 2.78 -2.75
N GLU A 141 26.54 1.84 -3.14
CA GLU A 141 25.09 1.99 -3.06
C GLU A 141 24.59 2.17 -1.61
N ARG A 142 25.34 1.69 -0.61
CA ARG A 142 25.02 1.90 0.80
C ARG A 142 25.01 3.38 1.20
N LEU A 143 25.77 4.21 0.49
CA LEU A 143 25.76 5.66 0.71
C LEU A 143 24.46 6.31 0.28
N ALA A 144 23.67 5.66 -0.60
CA ALA A 144 22.35 6.14 -0.99
C ALA A 144 21.39 6.21 0.21
N ILE A 145 21.53 5.31 1.18
CA ILE A 145 20.76 5.35 2.44
C ILE A 145 21.02 6.66 3.20
N LEU A 146 22.29 7.10 3.26
CA LEU A 146 22.67 8.35 3.93
C LEU A 146 22.12 9.57 3.18
N GLU A 147 22.13 9.55 1.85
CA GLU A 147 21.57 10.64 1.03
C GLU A 147 20.06 10.72 1.24
N LEU A 148 19.36 9.57 1.24
CA LEU A 148 17.93 9.51 1.52
C LEU A 148 17.60 10.03 2.93
N ALA A 149 18.39 9.65 3.93
CA ALA A 149 18.20 10.07 5.33
C ALA A 149 18.38 11.58 5.54
N LYS A 150 19.14 12.28 4.68
CA LYS A 150 19.27 13.74 4.70
C LYS A 150 18.01 14.48 4.28
N GLY A 151 17.08 13.81 3.59
CA GLY A 151 15.78 14.36 3.19
C GLY A 151 15.82 15.47 2.14
N LYS A 152 16.92 15.61 1.42
CA LYS A 152 17.12 16.66 0.39
C LYS A 152 17.32 16.10 -1.02
N PHE A 153 17.24 14.76 -1.16
CA PHE A 153 17.51 14.15 -2.44
C PHE A 153 16.24 14.12 -3.31
N THR A 154 16.32 14.75 -4.47
CA THR A 154 15.30 14.66 -5.53
C THR A 154 16.00 14.42 -6.87
N THR A 155 15.53 13.43 -7.61
CA THR A 155 15.95 13.19 -9.00
C THR A 155 15.11 13.97 -10.01
N ALA A 156 14.00 14.59 -9.56
CA ALA A 156 13.11 15.38 -10.42
C ALA A 156 13.40 16.88 -10.24
N ALA A 157 13.80 17.54 -11.32
CA ALA A 157 14.07 18.98 -11.35
C ALA A 157 12.80 19.84 -11.26
N GLN A 158 11.61 19.28 -11.42
CA GLN A 158 10.34 20.01 -11.40
C GLN A 158 9.24 19.20 -10.71
N GLY A 159 8.67 19.74 -9.63
CA GLY A 159 7.36 19.34 -9.10
C GLY A 159 7.33 18.58 -7.76
N HIS A 160 8.38 17.90 -7.36
CA HIS A 160 8.41 17.16 -6.08
C HIS A 160 9.55 17.63 -5.19
N SER A 161 9.25 17.88 -3.92
CA SER A 161 10.21 18.48 -2.97
C SER A 161 11.36 17.54 -2.57
N GLY A 162 11.35 16.27 -3.01
CA GLY A 162 12.28 15.24 -2.54
C GLY A 162 12.12 14.89 -1.06
N MET A 163 11.11 15.44 -0.41
CA MET A 163 10.87 15.30 1.03
C MET A 163 9.85 14.20 1.37
N GLY A 164 9.16 13.62 0.37
CA GLY A 164 8.07 12.68 0.60
C GLY A 164 8.45 11.49 1.46
N ILE A 165 9.56 10.82 1.15
CA ILE A 165 10.08 9.69 1.94
C ILE A 165 10.52 10.16 3.34
N PHE A 166 11.25 11.28 3.41
CA PHE A 166 11.71 11.82 4.69
C PHE A 166 10.54 12.15 5.62
N VAL A 167 9.52 12.85 5.12
CA VAL A 167 8.33 13.22 5.89
C VAL A 167 7.56 11.96 6.27
N SER A 168 7.25 11.07 5.31
CA SER A 168 6.51 9.82 5.57
C SER A 168 7.20 8.94 6.62
N SER A 169 8.52 8.82 6.54
CA SER A 169 9.31 8.03 7.51
C SER A 169 9.27 8.58 8.94
N ARG A 170 8.99 9.87 9.11
CA ARG A 170 8.89 10.53 10.43
C ARG A 170 7.48 10.59 10.97
N MET A 171 6.49 10.48 10.09
CA MET A 171 5.08 10.58 10.44
C MET A 171 4.48 9.22 10.85
N MET A 172 5.11 8.11 10.47
CA MET A 172 4.66 6.75 10.75
C MET A 172 5.36 6.18 11.98
N ASP A 173 4.66 5.36 12.76
CA ASP A 173 5.24 4.63 13.89
C ASP A 173 6.29 3.61 13.44
N GLY A 174 6.13 3.06 12.25
CA GLY A 174 7.09 2.18 11.59
C GLY A 174 7.16 2.48 10.09
N PHE A 175 8.36 2.50 9.54
CA PHE A 175 8.62 2.75 8.13
C PHE A 175 9.87 2.02 7.68
N ALA A 176 9.81 1.32 6.55
CA ALA A 176 11.00 0.74 5.95
C ALA A 176 10.93 0.76 4.42
N ILE A 177 12.09 0.88 3.80
CA ILE A 177 12.29 0.68 2.35
C ILE A 177 13.29 -0.46 2.16
N GLU A 178 12.92 -1.43 1.35
CA GLU A 178 13.80 -2.50 0.88
C GLU A 178 13.99 -2.37 -0.62
N SER A 179 15.23 -2.21 -1.06
CA SER A 179 15.55 -1.99 -2.45
C SER A 179 17.02 -2.35 -2.73
N CYS A 180 17.34 -2.90 -3.89
CA CYS A 180 18.73 -3.26 -4.29
C CYS A 180 19.47 -4.10 -3.23
N GLY A 181 18.77 -4.95 -2.46
CA GLY A 181 19.38 -5.74 -1.39
C GLY A 181 19.72 -4.94 -0.12
N LEU A 182 19.39 -3.65 -0.07
CA LEU A 182 19.58 -2.76 1.06
C LEU A 182 18.26 -2.49 1.77
N ARG A 183 18.32 -2.16 3.07
CA ARG A 183 17.18 -1.76 3.89
C ARG A 183 17.45 -0.42 4.56
N PHE A 184 16.50 0.49 4.44
CA PHE A 184 16.41 1.73 5.20
C PHE A 184 15.25 1.64 6.18
N ASP A 185 15.54 1.77 7.47
CA ASP A 185 14.57 1.83 8.55
C ASP A 185 15.03 2.89 9.56
N PRO A 186 14.42 4.06 9.57
CA PRO A 186 14.84 5.14 10.46
C PRO A 186 14.57 4.86 11.94
N ASN A 187 13.76 3.83 12.25
CA ASN A 187 13.33 3.46 13.59
C ASN A 187 13.81 2.06 14.01
N GLU A 188 14.86 1.52 13.39
CA GLU A 188 15.35 0.15 13.59
C GLU A 188 15.56 -0.24 15.06
N ALA A 189 15.77 0.74 15.93
CA ALA A 189 15.93 0.51 17.36
C ALA A 189 14.64 0.35 18.16
N SER A 190 13.45 0.63 17.56
CA SER A 190 12.24 0.84 18.34
C SER A 190 11.06 -0.11 18.04
N THR A 191 11.01 -0.74 16.88
CA THR A 191 9.86 -1.64 16.59
C THR A 191 10.26 -2.66 15.52
N PRO A 192 10.13 -3.99 15.77
CA PRO A 192 10.09 -4.93 14.67
C PRO A 192 8.86 -4.57 13.82
N LEU A 193 9.08 -4.00 12.64
CA LEU A 193 8.01 -3.96 11.65
C LEU A 193 7.54 -5.40 11.51
N ALA A 194 6.26 -5.62 11.82
CA ALA A 194 5.64 -6.88 11.48
C ALA A 194 5.89 -7.05 9.98
N ARG A 195 6.80 -7.94 9.63
CA ARG A 195 7.00 -8.33 8.24
C ARG A 195 5.62 -8.65 7.71
N PHE A 196 5.32 -8.24 6.50
CA PHE A 196 4.24 -8.84 5.74
C PHE A 196 4.67 -10.29 5.41
N ASP A 197 4.79 -11.12 6.47
CA ASP A 197 5.30 -12.50 6.38
C ASP A 197 4.40 -13.40 5.53
N TRP A 198 3.23 -12.90 5.16
CA TRP A 198 2.24 -13.59 4.36
C TRP A 198 2.24 -13.18 2.87
N ILE A 199 3.10 -12.22 2.47
CA ILE A 199 3.31 -11.86 1.06
C ILE A 199 4.82 -11.83 0.80
N ASP A 200 5.29 -12.81 0.05
CA ASP A 200 6.55 -12.65 -0.64
C ASP A 200 6.33 -11.71 -1.82
N VAL A 201 6.60 -10.41 -1.58
CA VAL A 201 6.44 -9.36 -2.58
C VAL A 201 7.28 -9.66 -3.82
N ASN A 202 8.50 -10.22 -3.63
CA ASN A 202 9.36 -10.62 -4.74
C ASN A 202 8.77 -11.78 -5.54
N ALA A 203 8.09 -12.74 -4.88
CA ALA A 203 7.38 -13.80 -5.58
C ALA A 203 6.13 -13.28 -6.31
N ALA A 204 5.41 -12.30 -5.73
CA ALA A 204 4.24 -11.69 -6.36
C ALA A 204 4.60 -10.85 -7.59
N LEU A 205 5.78 -10.22 -7.60
CA LEU A 205 6.27 -9.42 -8.73
C LEU A 205 7.02 -10.23 -9.79
N LYS A 206 7.51 -11.44 -9.46
CA LYS A 206 8.07 -12.32 -10.48
C LYS A 206 6.96 -12.81 -11.41
N PRO A 207 7.12 -12.70 -12.75
CA PRO A 207 6.16 -13.30 -13.66
C PRO A 207 6.10 -14.79 -13.34
N SER A 208 4.93 -15.27 -12.92
CA SER A 208 4.67 -16.70 -12.81
C SER A 208 5.01 -17.32 -14.16
N GLN A 209 5.98 -18.23 -14.18
CA GLN A 209 6.14 -19.16 -15.28
C GLN A 209 4.89 -20.04 -15.29
N VAL A 210 3.86 -19.57 -15.99
CA VAL A 210 2.73 -20.40 -16.38
C VAL A 210 3.24 -21.28 -17.50
N GLN A 211 3.55 -22.53 -17.19
CA GLN A 211 3.66 -23.61 -18.16
C GLN A 211 2.27 -23.97 -18.66
#